data_814595cd434e6962b3952fbdf6f2d1fe
#
_entry.id   814595cd434e6962b3952fbdf6f2d1fe
#
_cell.length_a   1.000
_cell.length_b   1.000
_cell.length_c   1.000
_cell.angle_alpha   90.00
_cell.angle_beta   90.00
_cell.angle_gamma   90.00
#
_symmetry.space_group_name_H-M   'P 1'
#
loop_
_entity.id
_entity.type
_entity.pdbx_description
1 polymer ?
#
loop_
_entity_poly.entity_id
_entity_poly.type
_entity_poly.pdbx_seq_one_letter_code
_entity_poly.pdbx_strand_id
1 'polypeptide(L)'
;MQFLALETDINKIKQAYCHEGECEVLFTRYHGLSFLFAILREILITVVLFTIAIFGWMNDWPMGWLVGILFALWIIFVLFNVLKAYIDWAYDFIYVTTDKILIVDQTSLFRREIKPLHMENIGSVSTETQMWGIFPFGKLCVHLKEGLGGDDMTLKYVPYANKVASQISAAVTRYQRET
;
A
#
# COMPACT_ATOMS: atom_id res chain seq x y z
N MET A 1 -25.13 0.58 -8.98
CA MET A 1 -24.52 0.24 -7.68
C MET A 1 -23.17 -0.43 -7.96
N GLN A 2 -22.06 0.21 -7.63
CA GLN A 2 -20.75 -0.44 -7.71
C GLN A 2 -20.60 -1.31 -6.47
N PHE A 3 -20.70 -2.62 -6.62
CA PHE A 3 -20.54 -3.59 -5.55
C PHE A 3 -19.08 -3.74 -5.07
N LEU A 4 -18.11 -3.29 -5.89
CA LEU A 4 -16.69 -3.34 -5.59
C LEU A 4 -16.15 -1.90 -5.59
N ALA A 5 -15.46 -1.52 -4.52
CA ALA A 5 -14.80 -0.21 -4.41
C ALA A 5 -13.50 -0.11 -5.24
N LEU A 6 -13.38 -0.95 -6.28
CA LEU A 6 -12.25 -1.00 -7.19
C LEU A 6 -12.44 0.02 -8.31
N GLU A 7 -12.11 1.28 -8.06
CA GLU A 7 -12.06 2.30 -9.11
C GLU A 7 -10.67 2.27 -9.74
N THR A 8 -10.58 1.75 -10.95
CA THR A 8 -9.34 1.68 -11.73
C THR A 8 -9.07 2.99 -12.48
N ASP A 9 -10.07 3.84 -12.56
CA ASP A 9 -9.99 5.09 -13.32
C ASP A 9 -9.43 6.23 -12.45
N ILE A 10 -8.12 6.43 -12.54
CA ILE A 10 -7.39 7.51 -11.89
C ILE A 10 -7.97 8.88 -12.27
N ASN A 11 -8.51 9.03 -13.49
CA ASN A 11 -9.06 10.29 -13.95
C ASN A 11 -10.33 10.69 -13.18
N LYS A 12 -11.15 9.72 -12.77
CA LYS A 12 -12.31 10.02 -11.93
C LYS A 12 -11.90 10.47 -10.53
N ILE A 13 -10.83 9.90 -9.98
CA ILE A 13 -10.30 10.35 -8.68
C ILE A 13 -9.72 11.76 -8.82
N LYS A 14 -8.97 12.02 -9.89
CA LYS A 14 -8.49 13.37 -10.20
C LYS A 14 -9.63 14.37 -10.29
N GLN A 15 -10.68 14.07 -11.06
CA GLN A 15 -11.85 14.96 -11.19
C GLN A 15 -12.61 15.17 -9.87
N ALA A 16 -12.65 14.16 -8.99
CA ALA A 16 -13.38 14.26 -7.73
C ALA A 16 -12.61 15.06 -6.65
N TYR A 17 -11.27 15.02 -6.68
CA TYR A 17 -10.44 15.55 -5.61
C TYR A 17 -9.51 16.69 -6.02
N CYS A 18 -9.24 16.89 -7.33
CA CYS A 18 -8.40 17.99 -7.80
C CYS A 18 -9.25 19.15 -8.29
N HIS A 19 -8.86 20.37 -7.93
CA HIS A 19 -9.50 21.59 -8.41
C HIS A 19 -8.99 21.98 -9.80
N GLU A 20 -9.78 22.77 -10.52
CA GLU A 20 -9.36 23.37 -11.79
C GLU A 20 -8.14 24.28 -11.53
N GLY A 21 -7.03 23.97 -12.23
CA GLY A 21 -5.77 24.70 -12.08
C GLY A 21 -4.69 23.97 -11.28
N GLU A 22 -5.01 22.88 -10.57
CA GLU A 22 -3.99 22.03 -9.94
C GLU A 22 -3.18 21.27 -10.99
N CYS A 23 -1.85 21.36 -10.90
CA CYS A 23 -0.94 20.61 -11.76
C CYS A 23 -0.45 19.34 -11.06
N GLU A 24 -0.36 18.25 -11.83
CA GLU A 24 0.28 17.02 -11.36
C GLU A 24 1.79 17.25 -11.19
N VAL A 25 2.30 16.98 -9.99
CA VAL A 25 3.73 17.03 -9.67
C VAL A 25 4.35 15.65 -9.78
N LEU A 26 3.66 14.65 -9.22
CA LEU A 26 4.17 13.27 -9.14
C LEU A 26 3.00 12.28 -9.03
N PHE A 27 3.15 11.16 -9.74
CA PHE A 27 2.34 9.97 -9.56
C PHE A 27 3.27 8.78 -9.28
N THR A 28 3.04 8.05 -8.19
CA THR A 28 3.81 6.85 -7.87
C THR A 28 2.94 5.77 -7.27
N ARG A 29 3.27 4.52 -7.59
CA ARG A 29 2.66 3.32 -7.00
C ARG A 29 3.66 2.65 -6.08
N TYR A 30 3.17 1.79 -5.19
CA TYR A 30 4.04 0.99 -4.34
C TYR A 30 4.86 -0.01 -5.14
N HIS A 31 6.07 -0.27 -4.66
CA HIS A 31 6.99 -1.18 -5.34
C HIS A 31 6.49 -2.63 -5.29
N GLY A 32 6.59 -3.37 -6.40
CA GLY A 32 6.12 -4.76 -6.50
C GLY A 32 6.73 -5.75 -5.49
N LEU A 33 7.85 -5.39 -4.88
CA LEU A 33 8.43 -6.18 -3.78
C LEU A 33 7.56 -6.23 -2.52
N SER A 34 6.67 -5.27 -2.30
CA SER A 34 5.69 -5.34 -1.20
C SER A 34 4.78 -6.57 -1.37
N PHE A 35 4.32 -6.79 -2.59
CA PHE A 35 3.53 -7.96 -2.97
C PHE A 35 4.36 -9.26 -2.89
N LEU A 36 5.60 -9.23 -3.37
CA LEU A 36 6.50 -10.39 -3.31
C LEU A 36 6.72 -10.87 -1.87
N PHE A 37 6.96 -9.95 -0.92
CA PHE A 37 7.13 -10.32 0.50
C PHE A 37 5.86 -10.88 1.12
N ALA A 38 4.70 -10.35 0.74
CA ALA A 38 3.42 -10.91 1.17
C ALA A 38 3.24 -12.34 0.67
N ILE A 39 3.52 -12.61 -0.62
CA ILE A 39 3.45 -13.96 -1.20
C ILE A 39 4.44 -14.91 -0.54
N LEU A 40 5.66 -14.48 -0.23
CA LEU A 40 6.67 -15.34 0.38
C LEU A 40 6.18 -15.90 1.73
N ARG A 41 5.50 -15.08 2.54
CA ARG A 41 4.87 -15.55 3.78
C ARG A 41 3.82 -16.62 3.50
N GLU A 42 2.97 -16.42 2.50
CA GLU A 42 1.89 -17.35 2.16
C GLU A 42 2.42 -18.68 1.58
N ILE A 43 3.55 -18.64 0.87
CA ILE A 43 4.27 -19.84 0.43
C ILE A 43 4.74 -20.64 1.64
N LEU A 44 5.30 -20.00 2.65
CA LEU A 44 5.74 -20.68 3.88
C LEU A 44 4.56 -21.37 4.59
N ILE A 45 3.42 -20.70 4.72
CA ILE A 45 2.21 -21.28 5.30
C ILE A 45 1.76 -22.50 4.47
N THR A 46 1.76 -22.39 3.15
CA THR A 46 1.41 -23.49 2.25
C THR A 46 2.33 -24.69 2.45
N VAL A 47 3.65 -24.48 2.55
CA VAL A 47 4.63 -25.55 2.81
C VAL A 47 4.35 -26.24 4.15
N VAL A 48 4.01 -25.48 5.20
CA VAL A 48 3.64 -26.06 6.51
C VAL A 48 2.39 -26.94 6.38
N LEU A 49 1.34 -26.46 5.70
CA LEU A 49 0.12 -27.25 5.50
C LEU A 49 0.38 -28.54 4.71
N PHE A 50 1.22 -28.49 3.67
CA PHE A 50 1.65 -29.66 2.92
C PHE A 50 2.44 -30.66 3.80
N THR A 51 3.32 -30.16 4.65
CA THR A 51 4.08 -31.02 5.59
C THR A 51 3.15 -31.75 6.55
N ILE A 52 2.11 -31.06 7.06
CA ILE A 52 1.08 -31.69 7.92
C ILE A 52 0.32 -32.76 7.15
N ALA A 53 -0.04 -32.53 5.87
CA ALA A 53 -0.73 -33.50 5.03
C ALA A 53 0.12 -34.76 4.81
N ILE A 54 1.41 -34.62 4.51
CA ILE A 54 2.35 -35.71 4.32
C ILE A 54 2.51 -36.50 5.63
N PHE A 55 2.66 -35.81 6.76
CA PHE A 55 2.78 -36.44 8.07
C PHE A 55 1.53 -37.23 8.42
N GLY A 56 0.33 -36.70 8.18
CA GLY A 56 -0.94 -37.39 8.40
C GLY A 56 -1.07 -38.63 7.53
N TRP A 57 -0.63 -38.57 6.27
CA TRP A 57 -0.61 -39.71 5.37
C TRP A 57 0.31 -40.83 5.88
N MET A 58 1.50 -40.48 6.38
CA MET A 58 2.44 -41.48 6.94
C MET A 58 1.95 -42.14 8.24
N ASN A 59 1.00 -41.53 8.95
CA ASN A 59 0.44 -42.03 10.19
C ASN A 59 -0.99 -42.60 10.02
N ASP A 60 -1.41 -42.93 8.80
CA ASP A 60 -2.71 -43.49 8.47
C ASP A 60 -3.92 -42.70 9.00
N TRP A 61 -3.80 -41.36 9.04
CA TRP A 61 -4.92 -40.51 9.43
C TRP A 61 -6.04 -40.53 8.37
N PRO A 62 -7.29 -40.27 8.76
CA PRO A 62 -8.41 -40.29 7.83
C PRO A 62 -8.27 -39.14 6.79
N MET A 63 -7.63 -39.44 5.66
CA MET A 63 -7.21 -38.48 4.64
C MET A 63 -8.35 -37.61 4.12
N GLY A 64 -9.57 -38.12 3.99
CA GLY A 64 -10.71 -37.34 3.49
C GLY A 64 -11.01 -36.12 4.37
N TRP A 65 -11.04 -36.26 5.66
CA TRP A 65 -11.24 -35.17 6.60
C TRP A 65 -10.02 -34.28 6.72
N LEU A 66 -8.83 -34.87 6.78
CA LEU A 66 -7.58 -34.12 6.89
C LEU A 66 -7.42 -33.15 5.71
N VAL A 67 -7.54 -33.63 4.47
CA VAL A 67 -7.41 -32.82 3.27
C VAL A 67 -8.51 -31.75 3.22
N GLY A 68 -9.74 -32.09 3.59
CA GLY A 68 -10.84 -31.12 3.64
C GLY A 68 -10.58 -29.96 4.59
N ILE A 69 -10.09 -30.27 5.80
CA ILE A 69 -9.75 -29.23 6.81
C ILE A 69 -8.57 -28.38 6.32
N LEU A 70 -7.48 -29.00 5.86
CA LEU A 70 -6.30 -28.30 5.39
C LEU A 70 -6.61 -27.41 4.18
N PHE A 71 -7.48 -27.86 3.27
CA PHE A 71 -7.92 -27.06 2.13
C PHE A 71 -8.78 -25.86 2.56
N ALA A 72 -9.69 -26.05 3.52
CA ALA A 72 -10.47 -24.95 4.08
C ALA A 72 -9.56 -23.89 4.76
N LEU A 73 -8.59 -24.34 5.55
CA LEU A 73 -7.60 -23.48 6.17
C LEU A 73 -6.76 -22.74 5.12
N TRP A 74 -6.34 -23.41 4.05
CA TRP A 74 -5.59 -22.81 2.96
C TRP A 74 -6.39 -21.71 2.27
N ILE A 75 -7.66 -21.94 1.96
CA ILE A 75 -8.53 -20.90 1.38
C ILE A 75 -8.61 -19.69 2.33
N ILE A 76 -8.87 -19.90 3.61
CA ILE A 76 -9.08 -18.82 4.57
C ILE A 76 -7.79 -18.02 4.82
N PHE A 77 -6.67 -18.70 5.04
CA PHE A 77 -5.43 -18.04 5.46
C PHE A 77 -4.49 -17.68 4.31
N VAL A 78 -4.52 -18.40 3.19
CA VAL A 78 -3.61 -18.16 2.06
C VAL A 78 -4.31 -17.40 0.96
N LEU A 79 -5.40 -17.95 0.40
CA LEU A 79 -6.04 -17.37 -0.78
C LEU A 79 -6.55 -15.95 -0.52
N PHE A 80 -7.23 -15.71 0.61
CA PHE A 80 -7.73 -14.37 0.95
C PHE A 80 -6.60 -13.37 1.17
N ASN A 81 -5.51 -13.77 1.83
CA ASN A 81 -4.38 -12.88 2.06
C ASN A 81 -3.61 -12.55 0.78
N VAL A 82 -3.42 -13.53 -0.13
CA VAL A 82 -2.82 -13.30 -1.43
C VAL A 82 -3.68 -12.34 -2.26
N LEU A 83 -5.00 -12.54 -2.28
CA LEU A 83 -5.93 -11.68 -3.00
C LEU A 83 -5.90 -10.25 -2.44
N LYS A 84 -5.90 -10.11 -1.12
CA LYS A 84 -5.77 -8.82 -0.46
C LYS A 84 -4.45 -8.15 -0.81
N ALA A 85 -3.33 -8.85 -0.68
CA ALA A 85 -2.01 -8.31 -1.00
C ALA A 85 -1.89 -7.86 -2.47
N TYR A 86 -2.52 -8.59 -3.39
CA TYR A 86 -2.59 -8.21 -4.80
C TYR A 86 -3.39 -6.91 -5.00
N ILE A 87 -4.53 -6.78 -4.31
CA ILE A 87 -5.38 -5.60 -4.41
C ILE A 87 -4.65 -4.39 -3.82
N ASP A 88 -4.08 -4.51 -2.63
CA ASP A 88 -3.32 -3.43 -1.99
C ASP A 88 -2.18 -2.95 -2.92
N TRP A 89 -1.41 -3.88 -3.51
CA TRP A 89 -0.35 -3.50 -4.44
C TRP A 89 -0.86 -2.88 -5.76
N ALA A 90 -1.95 -3.40 -6.32
CA ALA A 90 -2.43 -2.98 -7.65
C ALA A 90 -3.18 -1.64 -7.62
N TYR A 91 -3.84 -1.32 -6.51
CA TYR A 91 -4.76 -0.19 -6.41
C TYR A 91 -4.30 0.92 -5.46
N ASP A 92 -3.27 0.68 -4.65
CA ASP A 92 -2.68 1.71 -3.82
C ASP A 92 -1.74 2.60 -4.63
N PHE A 93 -1.90 3.90 -4.47
CA PHE A 93 -1.02 4.88 -5.10
C PHE A 93 -0.95 6.19 -4.34
N ILE A 94 0.10 6.94 -4.62
CA ILE A 94 0.35 8.29 -4.11
C ILE A 94 0.29 9.25 -5.28
N TYR A 95 -0.55 10.26 -5.18
CA TYR A 95 -0.72 11.29 -6.18
C TYR A 95 -0.45 12.66 -5.56
N VAL A 96 0.53 13.36 -6.07
CA VAL A 96 0.97 14.66 -5.58
C VAL A 96 0.62 15.73 -6.59
N THR A 97 -0.13 16.75 -6.14
CA THR A 97 -0.44 17.94 -6.90
C THR A 97 0.31 19.16 -6.35
N THR A 98 0.11 20.31 -6.94
CA THR A 98 0.64 21.59 -6.44
C THR A 98 0.02 22.03 -5.12
N ASP A 99 -1.15 21.52 -4.74
CA ASP A 99 -1.94 21.94 -3.58
C ASP A 99 -2.02 20.88 -2.46
N LYS A 100 -2.01 19.60 -2.83
CA LYS A 100 -2.20 18.47 -1.89
C LYS A 100 -1.51 17.19 -2.33
N ILE A 101 -1.34 16.29 -1.36
CA ILE A 101 -0.97 14.90 -1.57
C ILE A 101 -2.22 14.05 -1.37
N LEU A 102 -2.59 13.25 -2.35
CA LEU A 102 -3.64 12.24 -2.23
C LEU A 102 -2.99 10.87 -2.01
N ILE A 103 -3.24 10.29 -0.87
CA ILE A 103 -2.84 8.92 -0.56
C ILE A 103 -4.08 8.06 -0.69
N VAL A 104 -4.03 7.11 -1.61
CA VAL A 104 -5.12 6.19 -1.90
C VAL A 104 -4.72 4.82 -1.41
N ASP A 105 -5.36 4.37 -0.34
CA ASP A 105 -5.14 3.08 0.29
C ASP A 105 -6.38 2.21 0.11
N GLN A 106 -6.23 1.05 -0.52
CA GLN A 106 -7.31 0.07 -0.65
C GLN A 106 -7.26 -0.88 0.55
N THR A 107 -8.00 -0.57 1.60
CA THR A 107 -7.97 -1.35 2.85
C THR A 107 -8.62 -2.74 2.71
N SER A 108 -9.56 -2.91 1.77
CA SER A 108 -10.21 -4.18 1.45
C SER A 108 -10.92 -4.12 0.10
N LEU A 109 -11.44 -5.27 -0.38
CA LEU A 109 -12.25 -5.35 -1.62
C LEU A 109 -13.41 -4.34 -1.68
N PHE A 110 -13.93 -3.93 -0.50
CA PHE A 110 -15.13 -3.10 -0.38
C PHE A 110 -14.85 -1.73 0.24
N ARG A 111 -13.63 -1.50 0.75
CA ARG A 111 -13.29 -0.28 1.47
C ARG A 111 -12.03 0.35 0.91
N ARG A 112 -12.19 1.56 0.41
CA ARG A 112 -11.12 2.44 -0.03
C ARG A 112 -11.03 3.62 0.90
N GLU A 113 -9.84 4.00 1.26
CA GLU A 113 -9.56 5.20 2.03
C GLU A 113 -8.76 6.16 1.17
N ILE A 114 -9.25 7.40 1.05
CA ILE A 114 -8.53 8.47 0.35
C ILE A 114 -8.21 9.53 1.39
N LYS A 115 -6.93 9.78 1.58
CA LYS A 115 -6.42 10.76 2.55
C LYS A 115 -5.84 11.96 1.79
N PRO A 116 -6.63 13.05 1.62
CA PRO A 116 -6.09 14.30 1.10
C PRO A 116 -5.28 15.00 2.19
N LEU A 117 -4.04 15.32 1.89
CA LEU A 117 -3.13 16.04 2.76
C LEU A 117 -2.73 17.34 2.07
N HIS A 118 -3.23 18.47 2.56
CA HIS A 118 -2.94 19.78 2.00
C HIS A 118 -1.48 20.18 2.25
N MET A 119 -0.85 20.83 1.25
CA MET A 119 0.55 21.26 1.33
C MET A 119 0.82 22.23 2.48
N GLU A 120 -0.18 23.03 2.86
CA GLU A 120 -0.11 23.95 4.00
C GLU A 120 0.11 23.24 5.34
N ASN A 121 -0.38 21.99 5.46
CA ASN A 121 -0.32 21.20 6.69
C ASN A 121 0.96 20.38 6.82
N ILE A 122 1.78 20.34 5.77
CA ILE A 122 3.05 19.59 5.77
C ILE A 122 4.14 20.41 6.40
N GLY A 123 4.74 19.88 7.46
CA GLY A 123 5.89 20.47 8.14
C GLY A 123 7.22 20.05 7.51
N SER A 124 7.42 18.75 7.37
CA SER A 124 8.64 18.20 6.76
C SER A 124 8.38 16.82 6.13
N VAL A 125 9.28 16.44 5.23
CA VAL A 125 9.27 15.11 4.59
C VAL A 125 10.61 14.46 4.84
N SER A 126 10.60 13.26 5.41
CA SER A 126 11.80 12.48 5.66
C SER A 126 11.73 11.12 4.98
N THR A 127 12.89 10.53 4.74
CA THR A 127 12.99 9.20 4.15
C THR A 127 13.83 8.29 5.02
N GLU A 128 13.44 7.03 5.04
CA GLU A 128 14.17 5.98 5.73
C GLU A 128 14.44 4.85 4.74
N THR A 129 15.70 4.46 4.61
CA THR A 129 16.05 3.33 3.74
C THR A 129 15.56 2.04 4.35
N GLN A 130 14.90 1.21 3.54
CA GLN A 130 14.50 -0.14 3.94
C GLN A 130 15.50 -1.17 3.41
N MET A 131 15.58 -2.32 4.05
CA MET A 131 16.41 -3.46 3.63
C MET A 131 17.87 -3.07 3.35
N TRP A 132 18.47 -2.23 4.22
CA TRP A 132 19.87 -1.81 4.14
C TRP A 132 20.25 -1.09 2.83
N GLY A 133 19.24 -0.57 2.11
CA GLY A 133 19.46 0.15 0.85
C GLY A 133 19.78 -0.73 -0.36
N ILE A 134 19.65 -2.06 -0.24
CA ILE A 134 19.91 -3.00 -1.34
C ILE A 134 18.88 -2.84 -2.46
N PHE A 135 17.66 -2.47 -2.12
CA PHE A 135 16.56 -2.32 -3.08
C PHE A 135 16.19 -0.86 -3.33
N PRO A 136 15.73 -0.50 -4.54
CA PRO A 136 15.40 0.88 -4.90
C PRO A 136 14.06 1.34 -4.33
N PHE A 137 13.74 1.01 -3.08
CA PHE A 137 12.56 1.49 -2.36
C PHE A 137 12.92 1.87 -0.93
N GLY A 138 12.06 2.68 -0.32
CA GLY A 138 12.23 3.13 1.05
C GLY A 138 10.89 3.45 1.71
N LYS A 139 11.00 3.93 2.92
CA LYS A 139 9.88 4.45 3.70
C LYS A 139 9.88 5.99 3.55
N LEU A 140 8.75 6.55 3.23
CA LEU A 140 8.52 7.98 3.18
C LEU A 140 7.70 8.37 4.39
N CYS A 141 8.20 9.31 5.19
CA CYS A 141 7.50 9.85 6.34
C CYS A 141 7.15 11.32 6.05
N VAL A 142 5.86 11.63 6.08
CA VAL A 142 5.34 12.99 5.94
C VAL A 142 4.93 13.46 7.32
N HIS A 143 5.65 14.44 7.85
CA HIS A 143 5.40 15.03 9.15
C HIS A 143 4.47 16.23 9.00
N LEU A 144 3.43 16.27 9.80
CA LEU A 144 2.50 17.39 9.83
C LEU A 144 3.06 18.54 10.69
N LYS A 145 2.59 19.74 10.44
CA LYS A 145 2.90 20.89 11.29
C LYS A 145 2.36 20.67 12.70
N GLU A 146 3.13 21.06 13.70
CA GLU A 146 2.71 21.01 15.09
C GLU A 146 1.40 21.77 15.34
N GLY A 147 0.49 21.18 16.10
CA GLY A 147 -0.81 21.78 16.46
C GLY A 147 -2.01 21.37 15.61
N LEU A 148 -1.83 20.64 14.52
CA LEU A 148 -2.94 20.18 13.67
C LEU A 148 -3.58 18.86 14.16
N GLY A 149 -3.02 18.22 15.21
CA GLY A 149 -3.62 17.03 15.84
C GLY A 149 -3.66 15.76 14.98
N GLY A 150 -2.92 15.73 13.88
CA GLY A 150 -2.81 14.57 13.01
C GLY A 150 -1.54 13.77 13.27
N ASP A 151 -1.63 12.44 13.13
CA ASP A 151 -0.47 11.56 13.21
C ASP A 151 0.38 11.70 11.94
N ASP A 152 1.70 11.55 12.09
CA ASP A 152 2.65 11.49 11.00
C ASP A 152 2.29 10.35 10.04
N MET A 153 2.29 10.64 8.75
CA MET A 153 2.00 9.65 7.73
C MET A 153 3.26 8.91 7.30
N THR A 154 3.21 7.60 7.41
CA THR A 154 4.29 6.71 7.01
C THR A 154 3.88 5.81 5.86
N LEU A 155 4.54 5.96 4.72
CA LEU A 155 4.34 5.18 3.50
C LEU A 155 5.54 4.25 3.30
N LYS A 156 5.29 2.94 3.25
CA LYS A 156 6.32 1.91 3.07
C LYS A 156 6.40 1.48 1.61
N TYR A 157 7.55 0.94 1.21
CA TYR A 157 7.80 0.41 -0.14
C TYR A 157 7.60 1.44 -1.27
N VAL A 158 7.89 2.71 -0.99
CA VAL A 158 7.85 3.77 -2.01
C VAL A 158 9.07 3.62 -2.92
N PRO A 159 8.88 3.46 -4.26
CA PRO A 159 10.00 3.37 -5.17
C PRO A 159 10.76 4.69 -5.20
N TYR A 160 12.10 4.59 -5.17
CA TYR A 160 13.00 5.76 -5.17
C TYR A 160 12.60 6.82 -4.12
N ALA A 161 12.33 6.41 -2.89
CA ALA A 161 11.79 7.26 -1.82
C ALA A 161 12.51 8.62 -1.68
N ASN A 162 13.84 8.64 -1.81
CA ASN A 162 14.63 9.88 -1.76
C ASN A 162 14.25 10.87 -2.86
N LYS A 163 14.03 10.38 -4.10
CA LYS A 163 13.61 11.23 -5.23
C LYS A 163 12.18 11.73 -5.02
N VAL A 164 11.28 10.86 -4.58
CA VAL A 164 9.90 11.21 -4.26
C VAL A 164 9.86 12.27 -3.15
N ALA A 165 10.59 12.07 -2.06
CA ALA A 165 10.68 13.04 -0.96
C ALA A 165 11.22 14.39 -1.41
N SER A 166 12.27 14.40 -2.24
CA SER A 166 12.83 15.64 -2.79
C SER A 166 11.81 16.41 -3.64
N GLN A 167 11.03 15.72 -4.46
CA GLN A 167 9.98 16.34 -5.27
C GLN A 167 8.83 16.89 -4.43
N ILE A 168 8.38 16.14 -3.41
CA ILE A 168 7.35 16.60 -2.47
C ILE A 168 7.87 17.81 -1.67
N SER A 169 9.08 17.75 -1.16
CA SER A 169 9.70 18.84 -0.40
C SER A 169 9.83 20.11 -1.23
N ALA A 170 10.19 19.96 -2.51
CA ALA A 170 10.24 21.08 -3.45
C ALA A 170 8.85 21.67 -3.69
N ALA A 171 7.81 20.83 -3.85
CA ALA A 171 6.43 21.29 -4.02
C ALA A 171 5.92 22.02 -2.78
N VAL A 172 6.17 21.48 -1.58
CA VAL A 172 5.81 22.14 -0.30
C VAL A 172 6.50 23.50 -0.17
N THR A 173 7.81 23.57 -0.45
CA THR A 173 8.56 24.82 -0.37
C THR A 173 8.04 25.86 -1.38
N ARG A 174 7.68 25.43 -2.58
CA ARG A 174 7.10 26.29 -3.59
C ARG A 174 5.75 26.85 -3.16
N TYR A 175 4.87 26.00 -2.68
CA TYR A 175 3.56 26.37 -2.15
C TYR A 175 3.68 27.42 -1.03
N GLN A 176 4.60 27.18 -0.06
CA GLN A 176 4.84 28.09 1.07
C GLN A 176 5.44 29.45 0.68
N ARG A 177 6.03 29.58 -0.51
CA ARG A 177 6.55 30.87 -1.02
C ARG A 177 5.52 31.65 -1.82
N GLU A 178 4.53 30.96 -2.39
CA GLU A 178 3.49 31.56 -3.21
C GLU A 178 2.26 32.00 -2.37
N THR A 179 2.18 31.52 -1.12
CA THR A 179 1.14 31.90 -0.14
C THR A 179 1.68 32.90 0.87
#